data_d154763b147c53d350af0102b512edd0
#
_entry.id   d154763b147c53d350af0102b512edd0
#
_cell.length_a   1.000
_cell.length_b   1.000
_cell.length_c   1.000
_cell.angle_alpha   90.00
_cell.angle_beta   90.00
_cell.angle_gamma   90.00
#
_symmetry.space_group_name_H-M   'P 1'
#
loop_
_entity.id
_entity.type
_entity.pdbx_description
1 polymer ?
#
loop_
_entity_poly.entity_id
_entity_poly.type
_entity_poly.pdbx_seq_one_letter_code
_entity_poly.pdbx_strand_id
1 'polypeptide(L)'
;MSAHLSVPSGMDPPQHTAFRQLVERYFEPERIKAFEPICREISKKLVCELPRDAEIDLVTQFAQLYAVRIQCAFLGWPDSLQGPLLDWVHKNHAATLARDTKAMAAIALEFDEYIRDLLDERRKLGVGAPCEMM
;
A
#
# COMPACT_ATOMS: atom_id res chain seq x y z
N MET A 1 16.35 -22.22 3.79
CA MET A 1 15.14 -21.44 4.12
C MET A 1 15.56 -19.97 4.08
N SER A 2 15.26 -19.28 2.99
CA SER A 2 15.53 -17.84 2.91
C SER A 2 14.44 -17.15 3.72
N ALA A 3 14.77 -16.66 4.90
CA ALA A 3 13.87 -15.82 5.66
C ALA A 3 13.64 -14.56 4.82
N HIS A 4 12.42 -14.33 4.35
CA HIS A 4 12.02 -13.05 3.77
C HIS A 4 12.14 -11.99 4.87
N LEU A 5 13.26 -11.27 4.84
CA LEU A 5 13.48 -10.19 5.78
C LEU A 5 12.55 -9.04 5.38
N SER A 6 11.59 -8.73 6.25
CA SER A 6 10.71 -7.56 6.04
C SER A 6 11.54 -6.29 6.21
N VAL A 7 11.91 -5.66 5.10
CA VAL A 7 12.71 -4.42 5.09
C VAL A 7 11.77 -3.22 5.22
N PRO A 8 12.05 -2.27 6.14
CA PRO A 8 13.08 -2.26 7.18
C PRO A 8 12.66 -2.89 8.52
N SER A 9 11.39 -3.25 8.70
CA SER A 9 10.80 -3.60 9.99
C SER A 9 11.36 -4.88 10.62
N GLY A 10 11.91 -5.78 9.81
CA GLY A 10 12.59 -7.00 10.28
C GLY A 10 14.10 -6.88 10.39
N MET A 11 14.65 -5.67 10.37
CA MET A 11 16.07 -5.39 10.47
C MET A 11 16.44 -4.79 11.82
N ASP A 12 17.68 -5.05 12.25
CA ASP A 12 18.27 -4.39 13.42
C ASP A 12 19.22 -3.24 12.99
N PRO A 13 19.52 -2.29 13.88
CA PRO A 13 20.58 -1.32 13.65
C PRO A 13 21.94 -2.01 13.43
N PRO A 14 22.82 -1.48 12.56
CA PRO A 14 22.73 -0.20 11.85
C PRO A 14 21.94 -0.24 10.53
N GLN A 15 21.62 -1.42 10.00
CA GLN A 15 20.95 -1.58 8.71
C GLN A 15 19.55 -0.95 8.73
N HIS A 16 18.75 -1.19 9.77
CA HIS A 16 17.45 -0.56 9.96
C HIS A 16 17.56 0.97 9.87
N THR A 17 18.54 1.56 10.57
CA THR A 17 18.71 3.02 10.60
C THR A 17 18.98 3.57 9.21
N ALA A 18 19.88 2.93 8.44
CA ALA A 18 20.18 3.35 7.08
C ALA A 18 18.95 3.32 6.15
N PHE A 19 18.16 2.24 6.19
CA PHE A 19 16.92 2.13 5.41
C PHE A 19 15.87 3.16 5.86
N ARG A 20 15.72 3.36 7.17
CA ARG A 20 14.77 4.31 7.71
C ARG A 20 15.07 5.74 7.25
N GLN A 21 16.32 6.15 7.25
CA GLN A 21 16.76 7.47 6.76
C GLN A 21 16.41 7.70 5.29
N LEU A 22 16.46 6.67 4.44
CA LEU A 22 16.11 6.80 3.03
C LEU A 22 14.64 7.17 2.81
N VAL A 23 13.75 6.66 3.67
CA VAL A 23 12.30 6.86 3.51
C VAL A 23 11.75 7.99 4.37
N GLU A 24 12.49 8.43 5.40
CA GLU A 24 12.02 9.41 6.39
C GLU A 24 11.57 10.73 5.77
N ARG A 25 12.27 11.20 4.73
CA ARG A 25 11.94 12.41 3.99
C ARG A 25 10.53 12.42 3.37
N TYR A 26 9.95 11.23 3.13
CA TYR A 26 8.60 11.11 2.59
C TYR A 26 7.52 11.25 3.66
N PHE A 27 7.91 11.19 4.93
CA PHE A 27 7.03 11.30 6.09
C PHE A 27 7.25 12.58 6.90
N GLU A 28 7.90 13.58 6.30
CA GLU A 28 8.06 14.91 6.92
C GLU A 28 6.70 15.54 7.21
N PRO A 29 6.56 16.30 8.32
CA PRO A 29 5.28 16.85 8.75
C PRO A 29 4.56 17.67 7.68
N GLU A 30 5.31 18.44 6.88
CA GLU A 30 4.78 19.27 5.81
C GLU A 30 4.16 18.41 4.69
N ARG A 31 4.81 17.30 4.33
CA ARG A 31 4.30 16.35 3.32
C ARG A 31 3.04 15.65 3.80
N ILE A 32 3.03 15.18 5.04
CA ILE A 32 1.85 14.55 5.64
C ILE A 32 0.68 15.54 5.71
N LYS A 33 0.95 16.80 6.09
CA LYS A 33 -0.06 17.85 6.11
C LYS A 33 -0.59 18.18 4.70
N ALA A 34 0.28 18.20 3.69
CA ALA A 34 -0.12 18.39 2.29
C ALA A 34 -0.96 17.22 1.76
N PHE A 35 -0.76 16.01 2.27
CA PHE A 35 -1.52 14.82 1.88
C PHE A 35 -2.89 14.71 2.56
N GLU A 36 -3.12 15.37 3.70
CA GLU A 36 -4.39 15.31 4.45
C GLU A 36 -5.63 15.63 3.60
N PRO A 37 -5.65 16.67 2.72
CA PRO A 37 -6.80 16.95 1.87
C PRO A 37 -7.17 15.80 0.95
N ILE A 38 -6.19 15.05 0.43
CA ILE A 38 -6.41 13.87 -0.44
C ILE A 38 -7.09 12.77 0.37
N CYS A 39 -6.60 12.49 1.58
CA CYS A 39 -7.24 11.54 2.50
C CYS A 39 -8.71 11.91 2.76
N ARG A 40 -8.97 13.18 2.98
CA ARG A 40 -10.29 13.71 3.25
C ARG A 40 -11.25 13.57 2.07
N GLU A 41 -10.77 13.82 0.86
CA GLU A 41 -11.58 13.63 -0.36
C GLU A 41 -11.86 12.16 -0.65
N ILE A 42 -10.89 11.27 -0.48
CA ILE A 42 -11.10 9.82 -0.59
C ILE A 42 -12.16 9.35 0.42
N SER A 43 -12.04 9.81 1.67
CA SER A 43 -12.98 9.50 2.75
C SER A 43 -14.40 9.95 2.41
N LYS A 44 -14.58 11.21 1.97
CA LYS A 44 -15.88 11.76 1.57
C LYS A 44 -16.52 10.95 0.44
N LYS A 45 -15.76 10.62 -0.61
CA LYS A 45 -16.26 9.82 -1.74
C LYS A 45 -16.77 8.47 -1.24
N LEU A 46 -15.98 7.75 -0.45
CA LEU A 46 -16.38 6.46 0.10
C LEU A 46 -17.62 6.54 0.98
N VAL A 47 -17.72 7.55 1.84
CA VAL A 47 -18.91 7.77 2.68
C VAL A 47 -20.16 8.05 1.83
N CYS A 48 -20.02 8.79 0.74
CA CYS A 48 -21.14 9.06 -0.17
C CYS A 48 -21.60 7.80 -0.95
N GLU A 49 -20.71 6.83 -1.14
CA GLU A 49 -21.01 5.56 -1.81
C GLU A 49 -21.74 4.57 -0.87
N LEU A 50 -21.71 4.78 0.46
CA LEU A 50 -22.36 3.89 1.42
C LEU A 50 -23.89 3.99 1.35
N PRO A 51 -24.62 2.86 1.46
CA PRO A 51 -26.06 2.86 1.60
C PRO A 51 -26.50 3.62 2.86
N ARG A 52 -27.57 4.43 2.74
CA ARG A 52 -28.03 5.27 3.87
C ARG A 52 -29.00 4.57 4.81
N ASP A 53 -29.78 3.63 4.26
CA ASP A 53 -30.90 2.99 4.97
C ASP A 53 -30.74 1.47 5.02
N ALA A 54 -29.48 0.98 5.08
CA ALA A 54 -29.17 -0.44 5.14
C ALA A 54 -28.07 -0.72 6.15
N GLU A 55 -28.07 -1.91 6.68
CA GLU A 55 -26.95 -2.43 7.47
C GLU A 55 -25.73 -2.61 6.58
N ILE A 56 -24.58 -2.14 7.03
CA ILE A 56 -23.32 -2.19 6.28
C ILE A 56 -22.24 -2.95 7.05
N ASP A 57 -21.39 -3.66 6.35
CA ASP A 57 -20.11 -4.11 6.89
C ASP A 57 -19.08 -2.99 6.67
N LEU A 58 -18.81 -2.25 7.75
CA LEU A 58 -17.89 -1.11 7.73
C LEU A 58 -16.47 -1.52 7.32
N VAL A 59 -16.05 -2.74 7.62
CA VAL A 59 -14.70 -3.21 7.27
C VAL A 59 -14.56 -3.39 5.76
N THR A 60 -15.45 -4.14 5.15
CA THR A 60 -15.37 -4.45 3.72
C THR A 60 -15.82 -3.29 2.84
N GLN A 61 -16.84 -2.54 3.25
CA GLN A 61 -17.43 -1.48 2.43
C GLN A 61 -16.76 -0.11 2.60
N PHE A 62 -15.97 0.07 3.66
CA PHE A 62 -15.27 1.33 3.89
C PHE A 62 -13.79 1.16 4.23
N ALA A 63 -13.44 0.47 5.32
CA ALA A 63 -12.10 0.54 5.86
C ALA A 63 -11.03 -0.06 4.93
N GLN A 64 -11.31 -1.21 4.30
CA GLN A 64 -10.39 -1.84 3.35
C GLN A 64 -10.22 -1.00 2.10
N LEU A 65 -11.31 -0.48 1.54
CA LEU A 65 -11.28 0.39 0.36
C LEU A 65 -10.52 1.69 0.67
N TYR A 66 -10.78 2.28 1.83
CA TYR A 66 -10.08 3.48 2.28
C TYR A 66 -8.57 3.24 2.39
N ALA A 67 -8.15 2.17 3.05
CA ALA A 67 -6.74 1.84 3.21
C ALA A 67 -6.02 1.65 1.88
N VAL A 68 -6.61 0.90 0.94
CA VAL A 68 -6.01 0.67 -0.39
C VAL A 68 -5.95 1.96 -1.20
N ARG A 69 -7.03 2.76 -1.25
CA ARG A 69 -7.06 4.03 -1.99
C ARG A 69 -6.05 5.04 -1.44
N ILE A 70 -5.92 5.14 -0.11
CA ILE A 70 -4.92 6.01 0.53
C ILE A 70 -3.50 5.57 0.19
N GLN A 71 -3.21 4.28 0.25
CA GLN A 71 -1.88 3.77 -0.09
C GLN A 71 -1.54 4.01 -1.56
N CYS A 72 -2.46 3.74 -2.48
CA CYS A 72 -2.26 4.04 -3.90
C CYS A 72 -1.99 5.53 -4.12
N ALA A 73 -2.79 6.41 -3.53
CA ALA A 73 -2.60 7.85 -3.64
C ALA A 73 -1.26 8.31 -3.05
N PHE A 74 -0.88 7.81 -1.87
CA PHE A 74 0.38 8.18 -1.21
C PHE A 74 1.61 7.72 -2.00
N LEU A 75 1.56 6.53 -2.60
CA LEU A 75 2.66 5.95 -3.38
C LEU A 75 2.65 6.39 -4.85
N GLY A 76 1.65 7.17 -5.27
CA GLY A 76 1.46 7.55 -6.67
C GLY A 76 1.22 6.33 -7.57
N TRP A 77 0.52 5.31 -7.07
CA TRP A 77 0.14 4.14 -7.84
C TRP A 77 -1.15 4.39 -8.62
N PRO A 78 -1.29 3.81 -9.82
CA PRO A 78 -2.48 4.01 -10.64
C PRO A 78 -3.72 3.38 -10.00
N ASP A 79 -4.88 4.01 -10.22
CA ASP A 79 -6.16 3.53 -9.69
C ASP A 79 -6.51 2.11 -10.14
N SER A 80 -6.00 1.68 -11.30
CA SER A 80 -6.17 0.32 -11.83
C SER A 80 -5.61 -0.77 -10.92
N LEU A 81 -4.68 -0.43 -10.03
CA LEU A 81 -4.11 -1.37 -9.05
C LEU A 81 -4.96 -1.55 -7.78
N GLN A 82 -5.95 -0.69 -7.53
CA GLN A 82 -6.76 -0.77 -6.30
C GLN A 82 -7.46 -2.12 -6.17
N GLY A 83 -8.08 -2.63 -7.25
CA GLY A 83 -8.72 -3.94 -7.26
C GLY A 83 -7.75 -5.10 -6.99
N PRO A 84 -6.70 -5.26 -7.81
CA PRO A 84 -5.67 -6.29 -7.57
C PRO A 84 -5.05 -6.25 -6.18
N LEU A 85 -4.78 -5.07 -5.63
CA LEU A 85 -4.24 -4.92 -4.28
C LEU A 85 -5.24 -5.34 -3.20
N LEU A 86 -6.52 -5.03 -3.38
CA LEU A 86 -7.56 -5.47 -2.45
C LEU A 86 -7.67 -6.99 -2.44
N ASP A 87 -7.67 -7.63 -3.61
CA ASP A 87 -7.67 -9.08 -3.75
C ASP A 87 -6.43 -9.71 -3.10
N TRP A 88 -5.27 -9.09 -3.29
CA TRP A 88 -4.03 -9.50 -2.64
C TRP A 88 -4.13 -9.43 -1.12
N VAL A 89 -4.69 -8.35 -0.57
CA VAL A 89 -4.92 -8.18 0.88
C VAL A 89 -5.81 -9.30 1.41
N HIS A 90 -6.90 -9.63 0.72
CA HIS A 90 -7.82 -10.70 1.12
C HIS A 90 -7.14 -12.07 1.11
N LYS A 91 -6.41 -12.40 0.04
CA LYS A 91 -5.62 -13.66 -0.06
C LYS A 91 -4.61 -13.76 1.08
N ASN A 92 -3.85 -12.68 1.31
CA ASN A 92 -2.81 -12.64 2.35
C ASN A 92 -3.41 -12.79 3.75
N HIS A 93 -4.53 -12.15 4.02
CA HIS A 93 -5.23 -12.28 5.30
C HIS A 93 -5.73 -13.72 5.52
N ALA A 94 -6.37 -14.32 4.53
CA ALA A 94 -6.85 -15.71 4.60
C ALA A 94 -5.70 -16.70 4.83
N ALA A 95 -4.59 -16.57 4.09
CA ALA A 95 -3.42 -17.43 4.25
C ALA A 95 -2.77 -17.26 5.64
N THR A 96 -2.74 -16.04 6.16
CA THR A 96 -2.20 -15.71 7.50
C THR A 96 -3.05 -16.36 8.59
N LEU A 97 -4.37 -16.24 8.52
CA LEU A 97 -5.28 -16.88 9.47
C LEU A 97 -5.18 -18.42 9.43
N ALA A 98 -5.05 -18.99 8.24
CA ALA A 98 -4.86 -20.43 8.04
C ALA A 98 -3.45 -20.91 8.43
N ARG A 99 -2.50 -20.00 8.70
CA ARG A 99 -1.07 -20.31 8.90
C ARG A 99 -0.47 -21.09 7.74
N ASP A 100 -0.99 -20.87 6.52
CA ASP A 100 -0.50 -21.51 5.30
C ASP A 100 0.75 -20.78 4.78
N THR A 101 1.91 -21.22 5.24
CA THR A 101 3.21 -20.63 4.87
C THR A 101 3.51 -20.77 3.38
N LYS A 102 2.98 -21.81 2.70
CA LYS A 102 3.17 -22.00 1.26
C LYS A 102 2.34 -20.98 0.46
N ALA A 103 1.09 -20.80 0.84
CA ALA A 103 0.22 -19.78 0.24
C ALA A 103 0.79 -18.37 0.49
N MET A 104 1.24 -18.07 1.71
CA MET A 104 1.87 -16.78 2.04
C MET A 104 3.09 -16.48 1.17
N ALA A 105 3.94 -17.50 0.92
CA ALA A 105 5.10 -17.33 0.04
C ALA A 105 4.70 -17.05 -1.41
N ALA A 106 3.69 -17.74 -1.94
CA ALA A 106 3.18 -17.51 -3.30
C ALA A 106 2.58 -16.10 -3.44
N ILE A 107 1.81 -15.66 -2.45
CA ILE A 107 1.20 -14.31 -2.40
C ILE A 107 2.28 -13.22 -2.32
N ALA A 108 3.36 -13.46 -1.59
CA ALA A 108 4.48 -12.52 -1.52
C ALA A 108 5.19 -12.37 -2.88
N LEU A 109 5.32 -13.45 -3.66
CA LEU A 109 5.88 -13.40 -5.02
C LEU A 109 4.95 -12.64 -5.98
N GLU A 110 3.63 -12.87 -5.90
CA GLU A 110 2.65 -12.10 -6.68
C GLU A 110 2.78 -10.59 -6.40
N PHE A 111 2.95 -10.19 -5.15
CA PHE A 111 3.15 -8.78 -4.79
C PHE A 111 4.49 -8.22 -5.29
N ASP A 112 5.56 -9.01 -5.24
CA ASP A 112 6.87 -8.62 -5.76
C ASP A 112 6.82 -8.33 -7.28
N GLU A 113 6.02 -9.10 -8.04
CA GLU A 113 5.79 -8.84 -9.47
C GLU A 113 5.14 -7.48 -9.70
N TYR A 114 4.08 -7.12 -8.97
CA TYR A 114 3.47 -5.79 -9.06
C TYR A 114 4.46 -4.66 -8.79
N ILE A 115 5.29 -4.81 -7.76
CA ILE A 115 6.30 -3.80 -7.43
C ILE A 115 7.36 -3.68 -8.52
N ARG A 116 7.80 -4.79 -9.09
CA ARG A 116 8.79 -4.79 -10.20
C ARG A 116 8.25 -4.09 -11.42
N ASP A 117 7.03 -4.42 -11.83
CA ASP A 117 6.38 -3.80 -12.98
C ASP A 117 6.27 -2.27 -12.81
N LEU A 118 5.83 -1.80 -11.65
CA LEU A 118 5.76 -0.38 -11.33
C LEU A 118 7.13 0.31 -11.36
N LEU A 119 8.15 -0.35 -10.84
CA LEU A 119 9.52 0.18 -10.86
C LEU A 119 10.06 0.25 -12.29
N ASP A 120 9.78 -0.75 -13.12
CA ASP A 120 10.23 -0.79 -14.50
C ASP A 120 9.52 0.24 -15.38
N GLU A 121 8.22 0.47 -15.14
CA GLU A 121 7.49 1.58 -15.78
C GLU A 121 8.11 2.93 -15.42
N ARG A 122 8.39 3.17 -14.14
CA ARG A 122 9.03 4.41 -13.70
C ARG A 122 10.44 4.61 -14.27
N ARG A 123 11.22 3.53 -14.38
CA ARG A 123 12.54 3.58 -15.01
C ARG A 123 12.47 3.95 -16.49
N LYS A 124 11.45 3.49 -17.22
CA LYS A 124 11.22 3.85 -18.62
C LYS A 124 10.88 5.32 -18.80
N LEU A 125 10.21 5.94 -17.83
CA LEU A 125 9.87 7.36 -17.83
C LEU A 125 11.07 8.30 -17.57
N GLY A 126 12.22 7.75 -17.24
CA GLY A 126 13.47 8.47 -17.05
C GLY A 126 13.78 8.76 -15.58
N VAL A 127 15.08 8.66 -15.24
CA VAL A 127 15.61 9.02 -13.94
C VAL A 127 15.44 10.54 -13.76
N GLY A 128 14.50 10.97 -12.96
CA GLY A 128 14.28 12.39 -12.66
C GLY A 128 12.85 12.87 -12.84
N ALA A 129 11.93 12.01 -13.29
CA ALA A 129 10.52 12.28 -13.00
C ALA A 129 10.41 12.31 -11.47
N PRO A 130 10.14 13.48 -10.84
CA PRO A 130 9.84 13.47 -9.43
C PRO A 130 8.73 12.46 -9.29
N CYS A 131 8.86 11.55 -8.33
CA CYS A 131 7.69 10.88 -7.80
C CYS A 131 6.82 12.06 -7.35
N GLU A 132 5.88 12.47 -8.21
CA GLU A 132 4.82 13.39 -7.83
C GLU A 132 3.93 12.62 -6.86
N MET A 133 4.52 12.30 -5.72
CA MET A 133 3.79 12.13 -4.50
C MET A 133 3.34 13.55 -4.16
N MET A 134 2.17 13.87 -4.64
CA MET A 134 1.47 15.07 -4.20
C MET A 134 1.30 15.05 -2.69
#